data_5a4003924951d1a61b175c4d3af6e515
#
_entry.id   5a4003924951d1a61b175c4d3af6e515
#
_cell.length_a   1.000
_cell.length_b   1.000
_cell.length_c   1.000
_cell.angle_alpha   90.00
_cell.angle_beta   90.00
_cell.angle_gamma   90.00
#
_symmetry.space_group_name_H-M   'P 1'
#
loop_
_entity.id
_entity.type
_entity.pdbx_description
1 polymer ?
#
loop_
_entity_poly.entity_id
_entity_poly.type
_entity_poly.pdbx_seq_one_letter_code
_entity_poly.pdbx_strand_id
1 'polypeptide(L)'
;MSHYSPHSSATFEGYYNRFRLPSGASVCLIVSSVPGAQNRPYMISFTHVTRDGKKYWQKEYWSEQWDITRGKGDDYTIEWDDGKFGFRDGKVFWQMKTEEVEFTAGQTDRGIPWDPQDPNSTPAGIVARFPLPIQWHIHTVDSDSHFTLKISEVQLPPEDHEGIAKVHVEKNWAVSFPKSYVWMQVRNGNKGLSLAGGSLLPGVQAYLVGYQGDSFISFMPPTSTSIFGLSLGLYSNVVSTNGIIDIDIVGWFKRLKIIGRCDPSTYFSFAAPLNTGHAPDYTVQSYAADITVEVFERSWPWSGWTRVEKEDFKEGGMEFGGEAYERHEE
;
A
#
# COMPACT_ATOMS: atom_id res chain seq x y z
N MET A 1 -10.78 -6.65 17.55
CA MET A 1 -11.47 -5.87 16.50
C MET A 1 -11.17 -6.56 15.19
N SER A 2 -12.18 -6.67 14.34
CA SER A 2 -11.96 -7.17 12.98
C SER A 2 -11.19 -6.11 12.20
N HIS A 3 -10.06 -6.49 11.59
CA HIS A 3 -9.27 -5.59 10.77
C HIS A 3 -9.84 -5.46 9.34
N TYR A 4 -10.79 -6.30 8.97
CA TYR A 4 -11.40 -6.30 7.63
C TYR A 4 -12.55 -5.30 7.52
N SER A 5 -13.44 -5.28 8.51
CA SER A 5 -14.63 -4.44 8.49
C SER A 5 -14.33 -2.93 8.55
N PRO A 6 -15.18 -2.07 7.98
CA PRO A 6 -15.06 -0.61 8.10
C PRO A 6 -15.07 -0.11 9.55
N HIS A 7 -14.30 0.94 9.83
CA HIS A 7 -14.15 1.57 11.15
C HIS A 7 -14.89 2.91 11.21
N SER A 8 -16.15 2.87 11.61
CA SER A 8 -17.02 4.07 11.64
C SER A 8 -16.57 5.18 12.61
N SER A 9 -15.67 4.88 13.54
CA SER A 9 -15.11 5.85 14.49
C SER A 9 -13.79 6.47 14.06
N ALA A 10 -13.21 6.03 12.95
CA ALA A 10 -11.98 6.60 12.42
C ALA A 10 -12.25 7.97 11.80
N THR A 11 -11.29 8.90 11.94
CA THR A 11 -11.38 10.21 11.27
C THR A 11 -11.27 10.05 9.76
N PHE A 12 -10.43 9.12 9.32
CA PHE A 12 -10.38 8.67 7.94
C PHE A 12 -10.20 7.15 7.85
N GLU A 13 -10.64 6.59 6.74
CA GLU A 13 -10.35 5.22 6.35
C GLU A 13 -10.13 5.16 4.84
N GLY A 14 -9.05 4.48 4.42
CA GLY A 14 -8.70 4.30 3.03
C GLY A 14 -8.47 2.83 2.70
N TYR A 15 -8.93 2.43 1.53
CA TYR A 15 -8.69 1.12 0.92
C TYR A 15 -7.88 1.33 -0.34
N TYR A 16 -6.70 0.73 -0.38
CA TYR A 16 -5.80 0.79 -1.52
C TYR A 16 -5.75 -0.57 -2.20
N ASN A 17 -5.92 -0.58 -3.52
CA ASN A 17 -6.03 -1.80 -4.30
C ASN A 17 -5.22 -1.64 -5.58
N ARG A 18 -4.16 -2.43 -5.74
CA ARG A 18 -3.35 -2.46 -6.95
C ARG A 18 -3.58 -3.77 -7.70
N PHE A 19 -4.06 -3.67 -8.93
CA PHE A 19 -4.19 -4.79 -9.86
C PHE A 19 -3.04 -4.72 -10.87
N ARG A 20 -2.24 -5.77 -10.95
CA ARG A 20 -1.26 -5.93 -12.01
C ARG A 20 -1.90 -6.75 -13.12
N LEU A 21 -2.11 -6.12 -14.28
CA LEU A 21 -2.78 -6.66 -15.44
C LEU A 21 -1.85 -7.62 -16.23
N PRO A 22 -2.41 -8.44 -17.14
CA PRO A 22 -1.61 -9.38 -17.95
C PRO A 22 -0.50 -8.73 -18.79
N SER A 23 -0.68 -7.52 -19.30
CA SER A 23 0.35 -6.77 -20.02
C SER A 23 1.49 -6.28 -19.13
N GLY A 24 1.32 -6.32 -17.80
CA GLY A 24 2.20 -5.69 -16.80
C GLY A 24 1.79 -4.27 -16.44
N ALA A 25 0.79 -3.69 -17.11
CA ALA A 25 0.18 -2.44 -16.67
C ALA A 25 -0.48 -2.62 -15.27
N SER A 26 -0.70 -1.53 -14.56
CA SER A 26 -1.35 -1.55 -13.25
C SER A 26 -2.62 -0.71 -13.25
N VAL A 27 -3.66 -1.20 -12.57
CA VAL A 27 -4.80 -0.39 -12.13
C VAL A 27 -4.67 -0.19 -10.62
N CYS A 28 -4.73 1.07 -10.19
CA CYS A 28 -4.86 1.43 -8.79
C CYS A 28 -6.27 1.95 -8.53
N LEU A 29 -6.95 1.36 -7.57
CA LEU A 29 -8.24 1.83 -7.11
C LEU A 29 -8.13 2.17 -5.62
N ILE A 30 -8.33 3.45 -5.30
CA ILE A 30 -8.36 3.94 -3.92
C ILE A 30 -9.81 4.32 -3.59
N VAL A 31 -10.30 3.79 -2.48
CA VAL A 31 -11.61 4.13 -1.91
C VAL A 31 -11.35 4.72 -0.55
N SER A 32 -11.63 6.02 -0.36
CA SER A 32 -11.20 6.76 0.84
C SER A 32 -12.31 7.63 1.41
N SER A 33 -12.41 7.67 2.73
CA SER A 33 -13.40 8.46 3.47
C SER A 33 -12.78 9.35 4.52
N VAL A 34 -13.31 10.57 4.62
CA VAL A 34 -13.10 11.52 5.71
C VAL A 34 -14.48 12.07 6.10
N PRO A 35 -15.28 11.30 6.88
CA PRO A 35 -16.69 11.63 7.14
C PRO A 35 -16.91 13.00 7.79
N GLY A 36 -15.91 13.55 8.48
CA GLY A 36 -15.94 14.89 9.09
C GLY A 36 -15.57 16.03 8.15
N ALA A 37 -15.23 15.77 6.89
CA ALA A 37 -14.90 16.81 5.92
C ALA A 37 -16.14 17.64 5.56
N GLN A 38 -15.95 18.96 5.43
CA GLN A 38 -17.04 19.87 5.00
C GLN A 38 -17.41 19.69 3.54
N ASN A 39 -16.45 19.30 2.71
CA ASN A 39 -16.62 19.09 1.28
C ASN A 39 -15.90 17.81 0.88
N ARG A 40 -16.45 17.07 -0.08
CA ARG A 40 -15.84 15.89 -0.67
C ARG A 40 -15.39 14.87 0.39
N PRO A 41 -16.32 14.37 1.22
CA PRO A 41 -15.99 13.43 2.29
C PRO A 41 -15.57 12.06 1.78
N TYR A 42 -15.96 11.69 0.55
CA TYR A 42 -15.71 10.38 -0.02
C TYR A 42 -15.07 10.49 -1.38
N MET A 43 -13.95 9.78 -1.58
CA MET A 43 -13.16 9.77 -2.80
C MET A 43 -13.02 8.36 -3.34
N ILE A 44 -13.22 8.22 -4.64
CA ILE A 44 -12.81 7.06 -5.40
C ILE A 44 -11.79 7.55 -6.43
N SER A 45 -10.54 7.11 -6.33
CA SER A 45 -9.50 7.39 -7.32
C SER A 45 -9.25 6.14 -8.15
N PHE A 46 -9.38 6.27 -9.46
CA PHE A 46 -9.07 5.22 -10.42
C PHE A 46 -7.89 5.66 -11.27
N THR A 47 -6.82 4.88 -11.25
CA THR A 47 -5.59 5.18 -12.00
C THR A 47 -5.18 3.97 -12.81
N HIS A 48 -4.98 4.12 -14.12
CA HIS A 48 -4.34 3.14 -14.99
C HIS A 48 -2.93 3.63 -15.33
N VAL A 49 -1.92 2.77 -15.14
CA VAL A 49 -0.51 3.10 -15.38
C VAL A 49 0.08 2.06 -16.31
N THR A 50 0.75 2.49 -17.39
CA THR A 50 1.48 1.58 -18.28
C THR A 50 2.61 0.86 -17.55
N ARG A 51 3.02 -0.31 -18.06
CA ARG A 51 4.05 -1.16 -17.44
C ARG A 51 5.36 -0.40 -17.16
N ASP A 52 5.77 0.48 -18.06
CA ASP A 52 6.98 1.29 -17.92
C ASP A 52 6.81 2.51 -17.00
N GLY A 53 5.59 2.74 -16.47
CA GLY A 53 5.25 3.86 -15.62
C GLY A 53 5.19 5.23 -16.29
N LYS A 54 5.49 5.33 -17.59
CA LYS A 54 5.65 6.61 -18.30
C LYS A 54 4.36 7.27 -18.72
N LYS A 55 3.27 6.52 -18.77
CA LYS A 55 1.96 7.02 -19.10
C LYS A 55 0.96 6.54 -18.07
N TYR A 56 0.12 7.43 -17.63
CA TYR A 56 -1.01 7.09 -16.79
C TYR A 56 -2.26 7.86 -17.21
N TRP A 57 -3.40 7.28 -16.90
CA TRP A 57 -4.70 7.91 -16.94
C TRP A 57 -5.29 7.83 -15.54
N GLN A 58 -5.82 8.95 -15.02
CA GLN A 58 -6.33 9.02 -13.67
C GLN A 58 -7.57 9.87 -13.61
N LYS A 59 -8.53 9.45 -12.82
CA LYS A 59 -9.70 10.25 -12.46
C LYS A 59 -10.11 10.03 -11.02
N GLU A 60 -10.46 11.12 -10.36
CA GLU A 60 -11.04 11.12 -9.03
C GLU A 60 -12.53 11.39 -9.13
N TYR A 61 -13.31 10.52 -8.49
CA TYR A 61 -14.76 10.62 -8.37
C TYR A 61 -15.10 10.95 -6.92
N TRP A 62 -16.02 11.87 -6.74
CA TRP A 62 -16.38 12.39 -5.43
C TRP A 62 -17.84 12.08 -5.15
N SER A 63 -18.13 11.51 -3.98
CA SER A 63 -19.49 11.26 -3.51
C SER A 63 -19.76 12.03 -2.23
N GLU A 64 -21.00 12.46 -2.05
CA GLU A 64 -21.43 13.14 -0.83
C GLU A 64 -21.85 12.14 0.26
N GLN A 65 -22.10 10.90 -0.14
CA GLN A 65 -22.48 9.83 0.80
C GLN A 65 -22.05 8.46 0.31
N TRP A 66 -21.79 7.58 1.27
CA TRP A 66 -21.59 6.15 1.07
C TRP A 66 -22.61 5.36 1.89
N ASP A 67 -23.10 4.29 1.31
CA ASP A 67 -23.86 3.30 2.03
C ASP A 67 -22.97 2.14 2.43
N ILE A 68 -22.86 1.89 3.75
CA ILE A 68 -22.10 0.77 4.29
C ILE A 68 -23.05 -0.28 4.81
N THR A 69 -23.13 -1.40 4.10
CA THR A 69 -23.88 -2.58 4.53
C THR A 69 -22.91 -3.58 5.17
N ARG A 70 -23.21 -3.99 6.41
CA ARG A 70 -22.47 -5.04 7.12
C ARG A 70 -23.17 -6.37 6.98
N GLY A 71 -22.41 -7.40 6.60
CA GLY A 71 -22.90 -8.77 6.51
C GLY A 71 -22.57 -9.60 7.75
N LYS A 72 -22.44 -10.91 7.57
CA LYS A 72 -22.07 -11.84 8.64
C LYS A 72 -20.54 -11.85 8.83
N GLY A 73 -20.08 -11.81 10.08
CA GLY A 73 -18.65 -11.80 10.39
C GLY A 73 -17.97 -10.53 9.94
N ASP A 74 -17.01 -10.65 9.05
CA ASP A 74 -16.23 -9.55 8.50
C ASP A 74 -16.74 -9.02 7.17
N ASP A 75 -17.85 -9.60 6.65
CA ASP A 75 -18.43 -9.22 5.39
C ASP A 75 -18.95 -7.78 5.42
N TYR A 76 -18.69 -7.03 4.37
CA TYR A 76 -19.22 -5.68 4.19
C TYR A 76 -19.29 -5.30 2.70
N THR A 77 -20.09 -4.30 2.41
CA THR A 77 -20.15 -3.61 1.12
C THR A 77 -20.18 -2.11 1.37
N ILE A 78 -19.39 -1.37 0.63
CA ILE A 78 -19.43 0.08 0.50
C ILE A 78 -19.98 0.38 -0.88
N GLU A 79 -21.09 1.11 -0.97
CA GLU A 79 -21.73 1.50 -2.21
C GLU A 79 -21.74 3.02 -2.35
N TRP A 80 -21.55 3.50 -3.59
CA TRP A 80 -21.69 4.88 -4.03
C TRP A 80 -22.42 4.89 -5.38
N ASP A 81 -22.76 6.07 -5.91
CA ASP A 81 -23.61 6.20 -7.09
C ASP A 81 -23.16 5.36 -8.29
N ASP A 82 -21.86 5.30 -8.55
CA ASP A 82 -21.27 4.66 -9.74
C ASP A 82 -20.63 3.30 -9.45
N GLY A 83 -20.76 2.76 -8.23
CA GLY A 83 -20.11 1.50 -7.95
C GLY A 83 -20.18 1.00 -6.53
N LYS A 84 -19.46 -0.08 -6.31
CA LYS A 84 -19.33 -0.72 -5.00
C LYS A 84 -18.04 -1.48 -4.85
N PHE A 85 -17.61 -1.60 -3.62
CA PHE A 85 -16.46 -2.34 -3.16
C PHE A 85 -16.82 -3.10 -1.89
N GLY A 86 -16.25 -4.26 -1.67
CA GLY A 86 -16.51 -4.96 -0.44
C GLY A 86 -15.70 -6.23 -0.24
N PHE A 87 -15.96 -6.83 0.91
CA PHE A 87 -15.38 -8.09 1.34
C PHE A 87 -16.50 -9.07 1.66
N ARG A 88 -16.45 -10.28 1.07
CA ARG A 88 -17.46 -11.32 1.23
C ARG A 88 -16.81 -12.69 1.18
N ASP A 89 -17.11 -13.52 2.17
CA ASP A 89 -16.60 -14.91 2.26
C ASP A 89 -15.06 -14.98 2.17
N GLY A 90 -14.35 -14.00 2.71
CA GLY A 90 -12.88 -13.95 2.68
C GLY A 90 -12.28 -13.43 1.38
N LYS A 91 -13.09 -12.83 0.50
CA LYS A 91 -12.70 -12.35 -0.83
C LYS A 91 -13.12 -10.90 -1.04
N VAL A 92 -12.31 -10.17 -1.76
CA VAL A 92 -12.57 -8.78 -2.11
C VAL A 92 -13.21 -8.73 -3.49
N PHE A 93 -14.15 -7.80 -3.69
CA PHE A 93 -14.80 -7.57 -4.98
C PHE A 93 -14.98 -6.08 -5.26
N TRP A 94 -15.01 -5.73 -6.56
CA TRP A 94 -15.21 -4.38 -7.07
C TRP A 94 -16.18 -4.36 -8.23
N GLN A 95 -16.96 -3.31 -8.29
CA GLN A 95 -17.77 -2.98 -9.44
C GLN A 95 -17.84 -1.46 -9.56
N MET A 96 -17.47 -0.93 -10.73
CA MET A 96 -17.51 0.50 -11.00
C MET A 96 -17.97 0.72 -12.43
N LYS A 97 -18.90 1.67 -12.65
CA LYS A 97 -19.37 2.04 -13.97
C LYS A 97 -19.69 3.52 -14.02
N THR A 98 -18.84 4.27 -14.72
CA THR A 98 -18.99 5.69 -15.01
C THR A 98 -19.06 5.89 -16.54
N GLU A 99 -19.10 7.14 -17.00
CA GLU A 99 -18.99 7.45 -18.43
C GLU A 99 -17.63 7.03 -19.01
N GLU A 100 -16.56 7.13 -18.20
CA GLU A 100 -15.18 6.88 -18.66
C GLU A 100 -14.67 5.49 -18.35
N VAL A 101 -15.13 4.88 -17.27
CA VAL A 101 -14.59 3.60 -16.76
C VAL A 101 -15.71 2.60 -16.53
N GLU A 102 -15.52 1.39 -17.05
CA GLU A 102 -16.27 0.21 -16.63
C GLU A 102 -15.26 -0.83 -16.12
N PHE A 103 -15.32 -1.12 -14.82
CA PHE A 103 -14.40 -2.03 -14.15
C PHE A 103 -15.16 -2.97 -13.23
N THR A 104 -14.91 -4.26 -13.40
CA THR A 104 -15.34 -5.28 -12.43
C THR A 104 -14.15 -6.12 -12.04
N ALA A 105 -14.04 -6.48 -10.78
CA ALA A 105 -13.05 -7.43 -10.33
C ALA A 105 -13.57 -8.26 -9.15
N GLY A 106 -13.12 -9.51 -9.07
CA GLY A 106 -13.45 -10.42 -7.99
C GLY A 106 -12.30 -11.38 -7.73
N GLN A 107 -11.83 -11.41 -6.49
CA GLN A 107 -10.79 -12.31 -6.05
C GLN A 107 -11.23 -13.76 -6.18
N THR A 108 -10.40 -14.62 -6.76
CA THR A 108 -10.76 -16.02 -7.04
C THR A 108 -10.64 -16.91 -5.80
N ASP A 109 -9.58 -16.71 -5.02
CA ASP A 109 -9.25 -17.48 -3.84
C ASP A 109 -9.14 -16.60 -2.60
N ARG A 110 -9.00 -17.23 -1.43
CA ARG A 110 -8.66 -16.49 -0.21
C ARG A 110 -7.34 -15.76 -0.39
N GLY A 111 -7.26 -14.56 0.21
CA GLY A 111 -6.08 -13.71 0.15
C GLY A 111 -4.82 -14.42 0.65
N ILE A 112 -3.67 -14.04 0.06
CA ILE A 112 -2.36 -14.37 0.59
C ILE A 112 -2.08 -13.38 1.73
N PRO A 113 -2.03 -13.84 3.00
CA PRO A 113 -1.92 -12.94 4.14
C PRO A 113 -0.53 -12.31 4.23
N TRP A 114 -0.44 -11.24 5.01
CA TRP A 114 0.82 -10.62 5.41
C TRP A 114 1.80 -11.62 6.02
N ASP A 115 1.37 -12.34 7.05
CA ASP A 115 2.11 -13.41 7.69
C ASP A 115 1.48 -14.76 7.33
N PRO A 116 2.16 -15.61 6.57
CA PRO A 116 1.64 -16.92 6.23
C PRO A 116 1.35 -17.84 7.44
N GLN A 117 1.99 -17.59 8.59
CA GLN A 117 1.81 -18.37 9.82
C GLN A 117 0.67 -17.84 10.69
N ASP A 118 0.32 -16.57 10.54
CA ASP A 118 -0.81 -15.93 11.24
C ASP A 118 -1.64 -15.08 10.25
N PRO A 119 -2.61 -15.68 9.57
CA PRO A 119 -3.43 -14.99 8.57
C PRO A 119 -4.23 -13.79 9.09
N ASN A 120 -4.40 -13.67 10.40
CA ASN A 120 -5.10 -12.56 11.03
C ASN A 120 -4.16 -11.48 11.56
N SER A 121 -2.84 -11.64 11.37
CA SER A 121 -1.86 -10.64 11.80
C SER A 121 -1.94 -9.39 10.95
N THR A 122 -1.46 -8.30 11.52
CA THR A 122 -1.27 -7.02 10.82
C THR A 122 0.22 -6.70 10.77
N PRO A 123 0.69 -5.82 9.87
CA PRO A 123 2.07 -5.37 9.87
C PRO A 123 2.54 -4.80 11.22
N ALA A 124 1.63 -4.21 11.99
CA ALA A 124 1.92 -3.72 13.33
C ALA A 124 2.00 -4.83 14.40
N GLY A 125 1.60 -6.07 14.08
CA GLY A 125 1.64 -7.19 15.02
C GLY A 125 0.96 -6.88 16.35
N ILE A 126 1.63 -7.20 17.47
CA ILE A 126 1.10 -6.95 18.82
C ILE A 126 0.90 -5.45 19.11
N VAL A 127 1.66 -4.57 18.45
CA VAL A 127 1.58 -3.12 18.66
C VAL A 127 0.25 -2.55 18.15
N ALA A 128 -0.45 -3.24 17.23
CA ALA A 128 -1.80 -2.87 16.79
C ALA A 128 -2.86 -2.84 17.92
N ARG A 129 -2.56 -3.44 19.05
CA ARG A 129 -3.44 -3.41 20.24
C ARG A 129 -3.36 -2.11 21.03
N PHE A 130 -2.37 -1.27 20.75
CA PHE A 130 -2.21 0.05 21.35
C PHE A 130 -2.82 1.13 20.44
N PRO A 131 -3.15 2.31 20.97
CA PRO A 131 -3.64 3.43 20.17
C PRO A 131 -2.51 3.99 19.29
N LEU A 132 -2.35 3.41 18.11
CA LEU A 132 -1.38 3.89 17.11
C LEU A 132 -1.94 5.13 16.40
N PRO A 133 -1.07 6.06 15.96
CA PRO A 133 -1.47 7.20 15.14
C PRO A 133 -2.18 6.77 13.85
N ILE A 134 -1.74 5.66 13.26
CA ILE A 134 -2.33 5.03 12.10
C ILE A 134 -2.32 3.51 12.26
N GLN A 135 -3.39 2.88 11.81
CA GLN A 135 -3.51 1.44 11.69
C GLN A 135 -3.36 1.05 10.23
N TRP A 136 -2.69 -0.06 9.96
CA TRP A 136 -2.49 -0.60 8.62
C TRP A 136 -2.73 -2.11 8.61
N HIS A 137 -3.54 -2.56 7.67
CA HIS A 137 -3.86 -3.98 7.50
C HIS A 137 -3.80 -4.37 6.03
N ILE A 138 -3.10 -5.47 5.74
CA ILE A 138 -3.01 -6.05 4.41
C ILE A 138 -4.01 -7.20 4.32
N HIS A 139 -4.99 -7.07 3.43
CA HIS A 139 -5.99 -8.11 3.16
C HIS A 139 -5.40 -9.24 2.32
N THR A 140 -4.60 -8.88 1.32
CA THR A 140 -3.83 -9.82 0.50
C THR A 140 -2.62 -9.14 -0.12
N VAL A 141 -1.51 -9.85 -0.14
CA VAL A 141 -0.27 -9.33 -0.76
C VAL A 141 -0.21 -9.59 -2.26
N ASP A 142 -0.90 -10.59 -2.80
CA ASP A 142 -0.90 -10.92 -4.24
C ASP A 142 -1.86 -12.08 -4.53
N SER A 143 -3.11 -11.82 -4.78
CA SER A 143 -4.11 -12.85 -5.10
C SER A 143 -4.52 -12.79 -6.57
N ASP A 144 -5.01 -13.90 -7.09
CA ASP A 144 -5.66 -13.90 -8.39
C ASP A 144 -7.03 -13.25 -8.32
N SER A 145 -7.34 -12.40 -9.29
CA SER A 145 -8.62 -11.73 -9.44
C SER A 145 -9.07 -11.77 -10.89
N HIS A 146 -10.26 -12.32 -11.15
CA HIS A 146 -10.90 -12.11 -12.43
C HIS A 146 -11.27 -10.65 -12.57
N PHE A 147 -11.03 -10.07 -13.76
CA PHE A 147 -11.38 -8.68 -14.01
C PHE A 147 -11.94 -8.49 -15.42
N THR A 148 -12.73 -7.42 -15.57
CA THR A 148 -13.05 -6.79 -16.85
C THR A 148 -12.73 -5.32 -16.76
N LEU A 149 -12.16 -4.72 -17.81
CA LEU A 149 -11.75 -3.33 -17.83
C LEU A 149 -12.03 -2.68 -19.19
N LYS A 150 -12.64 -1.48 -19.12
CA LYS A 150 -12.79 -0.57 -20.25
C LYS A 150 -12.55 0.85 -19.76
N ILE A 151 -11.69 1.58 -20.46
CA ILE A 151 -11.43 3.01 -20.23
C ILE A 151 -11.63 3.70 -21.57
N SER A 152 -12.57 4.65 -21.65
CA SER A 152 -12.97 5.26 -22.93
C SER A 152 -11.82 6.03 -23.60
N GLU A 153 -10.92 6.61 -22.81
CA GLU A 153 -9.81 7.47 -23.28
C GLU A 153 -8.47 6.72 -23.42
N VAL A 154 -8.43 5.43 -23.09
CA VAL A 154 -7.19 4.64 -23.13
C VAL A 154 -7.37 3.47 -24.10
N GLN A 155 -6.46 3.36 -25.04
CA GLN A 155 -6.38 2.16 -25.88
C GLN A 155 -5.65 1.05 -25.10
N LEU A 156 -6.43 0.17 -24.49
CA LEU A 156 -5.91 -0.98 -23.77
C LEU A 156 -5.43 -2.06 -24.74
N PRO A 157 -4.36 -2.81 -24.42
CA PRO A 157 -4.02 -4.03 -25.14
C PRO A 157 -5.13 -5.08 -24.93
N PRO A 158 -5.34 -6.00 -25.91
CA PRO A 158 -6.44 -6.97 -25.87
C PRO A 158 -6.51 -7.79 -24.57
N GLU A 159 -5.37 -8.18 -24.03
CA GLU A 159 -5.22 -8.97 -22.80
C GLU A 159 -5.63 -8.22 -21.52
N ASP A 160 -5.75 -6.89 -21.58
CA ASP A 160 -6.14 -6.06 -20.44
C ASP A 160 -7.63 -5.70 -20.43
N HIS A 161 -8.42 -6.20 -21.40
CA HIS A 161 -9.87 -6.02 -21.38
C HIS A 161 -10.58 -6.96 -20.41
N GLU A 162 -10.10 -8.20 -20.31
CA GLU A 162 -10.59 -9.21 -19.37
C GLU A 162 -9.53 -10.28 -19.13
N GLY A 163 -9.54 -10.89 -17.95
CA GLY A 163 -8.58 -11.94 -17.63
C GLY A 163 -8.39 -12.14 -16.14
N ILE A 164 -7.17 -12.56 -15.80
CA ILE A 164 -6.74 -12.70 -14.40
C ILE A 164 -5.64 -11.69 -14.13
N ALA A 165 -5.89 -10.80 -13.19
CA ALA A 165 -4.92 -9.87 -12.63
C ALA A 165 -4.39 -10.37 -11.28
N LYS A 166 -3.20 -9.95 -10.90
CA LYS A 166 -2.69 -10.08 -9.53
C LYS A 166 -3.09 -8.87 -8.72
N VAL A 167 -3.73 -9.08 -7.56
CA VAL A 167 -4.22 -7.98 -6.75
C VAL A 167 -3.55 -7.93 -5.37
N HIS A 168 -3.05 -6.76 -5.02
CA HIS A 168 -2.66 -6.37 -3.67
C HIS A 168 -3.75 -5.48 -3.08
N VAL A 169 -4.21 -5.81 -1.87
CA VAL A 169 -5.26 -5.08 -1.17
C VAL A 169 -4.83 -4.78 0.24
N GLU A 170 -4.88 -3.52 0.60
CA GLU A 170 -4.63 -3.07 1.96
C GLU A 170 -5.58 -1.96 2.37
N LYS A 171 -5.65 -1.70 3.64
CA LYS A 171 -6.39 -0.58 4.20
C LYS A 171 -5.62 0.08 5.32
N ASN A 172 -5.90 1.35 5.50
CA ASN A 172 -5.47 2.12 6.65
C ASN A 172 -6.63 2.94 7.22
N TRP A 173 -6.54 3.20 8.53
CA TRP A 173 -7.50 4.06 9.22
C TRP A 173 -6.81 4.71 10.42
N ALA A 174 -7.22 5.92 10.74
CA ALA A 174 -6.55 6.66 11.79
C ALA A 174 -7.36 7.88 12.29
N VAL A 175 -6.77 8.55 13.28
CA VAL A 175 -7.18 9.88 13.71
C VAL A 175 -6.56 10.95 12.81
N SER A 176 -5.34 10.72 12.30
CA SER A 176 -4.66 11.64 11.37
C SER A 176 -3.77 10.87 10.40
N PHE A 177 -3.64 11.39 9.17
CA PHE A 177 -2.71 10.85 8.18
C PHE A 177 -1.26 11.26 8.54
N PRO A 178 -0.24 10.41 8.29
CA PRO A 178 1.15 10.75 8.58
C PRO A 178 1.62 11.99 7.81
N LYS A 179 2.37 12.88 8.51
CA LYS A 179 2.94 14.07 7.88
C LYS A 179 4.04 13.76 6.88
N SER A 180 4.76 12.66 7.08
CA SER A 180 5.86 12.23 6.22
C SER A 180 5.94 10.73 6.26
N TYR A 181 5.79 10.08 5.11
CA TYR A 181 5.84 8.63 5.03
C TYR A 181 6.33 8.15 3.66
N VAL A 182 6.75 6.89 3.64
CA VAL A 182 7.01 6.13 2.42
C VAL A 182 6.31 4.78 2.51
N TRP A 183 6.01 4.24 1.35
CA TRP A 183 5.46 2.90 1.20
C TRP A 183 6.14 2.18 0.04
N MET A 184 6.34 0.88 0.18
CA MET A 184 6.81 -0.01 -0.88
C MET A 184 6.07 -1.33 -0.86
N GLN A 185 5.76 -1.85 -2.05
CA GLN A 185 5.18 -3.16 -2.24
C GLN A 185 5.68 -3.79 -3.53
N VAL A 186 6.13 -5.02 -3.44
CA VAL A 186 6.48 -5.81 -4.62
C VAL A 186 6.31 -7.29 -4.33
N ARG A 187 5.98 -8.06 -5.38
CA ARG A 187 5.93 -9.50 -5.31
C ARG A 187 6.31 -10.14 -6.64
N ASN A 188 7.02 -11.26 -6.55
CA ASN A 188 7.31 -12.15 -7.66
C ASN A 188 7.24 -13.59 -7.16
N GLY A 189 6.27 -14.36 -7.66
CA GLY A 189 6.01 -15.71 -7.17
C GLY A 189 5.73 -15.74 -5.66
N ASN A 190 6.50 -16.53 -4.93
CA ASN A 190 6.34 -16.69 -3.47
C ASN A 190 7.12 -15.65 -2.65
N LYS A 191 7.97 -14.84 -3.28
CA LYS A 191 8.78 -13.83 -2.61
C LYS A 191 8.17 -12.44 -2.78
N GLY A 192 8.25 -11.62 -1.73
CA GLY A 192 7.70 -10.27 -1.77
C GLY A 192 8.04 -9.43 -0.55
N LEU A 193 7.89 -8.13 -0.73
CA LEU A 193 8.11 -7.12 0.29
C LEU A 193 6.87 -6.24 0.42
N SER A 194 6.52 -5.91 1.64
CA SER A 194 5.63 -4.80 1.96
C SER A 194 6.24 -3.98 3.09
N LEU A 195 6.31 -2.68 2.91
CA LEU A 195 6.90 -1.73 3.84
C LEU A 195 6.06 -0.46 3.88
N ALA A 196 5.79 0.04 5.08
CA ALA A 196 5.27 1.38 5.29
C ALA A 196 5.91 1.99 6.53
N GLY A 197 6.18 3.29 6.51
CA GLY A 197 6.75 3.99 7.65
C GLY A 197 7.21 5.39 7.31
N GLY A 198 7.74 6.07 8.32
CA GLY A 198 8.22 7.44 8.19
C GLY A 198 8.18 8.18 9.52
N SER A 199 7.96 9.49 9.48
CA SER A 199 7.87 10.32 10.67
C SER A 199 6.48 10.19 11.33
N LEU A 200 6.40 9.49 12.45
CA LEU A 200 5.16 9.34 13.23
C LEU A 200 4.88 10.57 14.11
N LEU A 201 5.93 11.10 14.72
CA LEU A 201 5.92 12.26 15.60
C LEU A 201 7.21 13.06 15.35
N PRO A 202 7.28 14.34 15.72
CA PRO A 202 8.53 15.11 15.63
C PRO A 202 9.71 14.37 16.27
N GLY A 203 10.73 14.07 15.47
CA GLY A 203 11.93 13.34 15.90
C GLY A 203 11.76 11.84 16.06
N VAL A 204 10.59 11.25 15.76
CA VAL A 204 10.34 9.81 15.84
C VAL A 204 10.02 9.25 14.47
N GLN A 205 10.89 8.39 13.96
CA GLN A 205 10.66 7.61 12.75
C GLN A 205 10.43 6.14 13.12
N ALA A 206 9.49 5.50 12.43
CA ALA A 206 9.26 4.06 12.57
C ALA A 206 8.77 3.44 11.26
N TYR A 207 9.15 2.17 11.07
CA TYR A 207 8.79 1.40 9.88
C TYR A 207 8.17 0.07 10.28
N LEU A 208 7.21 -0.37 9.49
CA LEU A 208 6.62 -1.70 9.52
C LEU A 208 7.06 -2.40 8.24
N VAL A 209 7.72 -3.53 8.39
CA VAL A 209 8.33 -4.23 7.26
C VAL A 209 8.02 -5.72 7.36
N GLY A 210 7.55 -6.31 6.26
CA GLY A 210 7.43 -7.75 6.08
C GLY A 210 8.05 -8.17 4.77
N TYR A 211 8.96 -9.13 4.85
CA TYR A 211 9.58 -9.78 3.72
C TYR A 211 9.25 -11.27 3.72
N GLN A 212 8.60 -11.73 2.67
CA GLN A 212 8.36 -13.14 2.39
C GLN A 212 9.45 -13.61 1.42
N GLY A 213 10.51 -14.20 1.97
CA GLY A 213 11.62 -14.83 1.24
C GLY A 213 11.67 -16.32 1.50
N ASP A 214 12.87 -16.88 1.63
CA ASP A 214 13.07 -18.27 2.05
C ASP A 214 12.52 -18.50 3.48
N SER A 215 12.46 -17.45 4.29
CA SER A 215 11.71 -17.38 5.54
C SER A 215 10.96 -16.05 5.64
N PHE A 216 9.86 -16.04 6.41
CA PHE A 216 9.17 -14.79 6.71
C PHE A 216 9.97 -13.96 7.72
N ILE A 217 10.21 -12.69 7.39
CA ILE A 217 10.90 -11.73 8.25
C ILE A 217 10.01 -10.53 8.44
N SER A 218 9.70 -10.19 9.70
CA SER A 218 8.95 -8.99 10.04
C SER A 218 9.73 -8.14 11.03
N PHE A 219 9.80 -6.84 10.75
CA PHE A 219 10.31 -5.84 11.67
C PHE A 219 9.26 -4.79 11.97
N MET A 220 9.12 -4.50 13.26
CA MET A 220 8.20 -3.50 13.80
C MET A 220 8.86 -2.75 14.94
N PRO A 221 8.34 -1.60 15.39
CA PRO A 221 8.79 -0.93 16.61
C PRO A 221 8.90 -1.90 17.81
N PRO A 222 9.93 -1.77 18.66
CA PRO A 222 10.93 -0.70 18.67
C PRO A 222 12.16 -0.93 17.77
N THR A 223 12.36 -2.13 17.21
CA THR A 223 13.57 -2.47 16.43
C THR A 223 13.73 -1.59 15.19
N SER A 224 12.62 -1.28 14.52
CA SER A 224 12.56 -0.44 13.32
C SER A 224 12.23 1.03 13.64
N THR A 225 12.77 1.55 14.75
CA THR A 225 12.49 2.91 15.23
C THR A 225 13.76 3.72 15.43
N SER A 226 13.70 5.01 15.09
CA SER A 226 14.70 6.01 15.42
C SER A 226 14.05 7.15 16.20
N ILE A 227 14.69 7.61 17.27
CA ILE A 227 14.24 8.70 18.12
C ILE A 227 15.33 9.77 18.17
N PHE A 228 15.04 10.98 17.64
CA PHE A 228 16.00 12.09 17.51
C PHE A 228 17.33 11.69 16.84
N GLY A 229 17.25 10.85 15.80
CA GLY A 229 18.41 10.33 15.08
C GLY A 229 19.18 9.22 15.80
N LEU A 230 18.80 8.88 17.03
CA LEU A 230 19.33 7.73 17.75
C LEU A 230 18.51 6.49 17.45
N SER A 231 19.14 5.47 16.91
CA SER A 231 18.51 4.21 16.56
C SER A 231 19.24 3.02 17.14
N LEU A 232 18.49 2.03 17.60
CA LEU A 232 19.04 0.73 18.02
C LEU A 232 19.36 -0.17 16.83
N GLY A 233 18.78 0.11 15.65
CA GLY A 233 18.96 -0.77 14.49
C GLY A 233 18.36 -0.23 13.20
N LEU A 234 17.82 0.98 13.16
CA LEU A 234 17.24 1.57 11.95
C LEU A 234 18.18 2.59 11.31
N TYR A 235 18.49 2.41 10.04
CA TYR A 235 18.97 3.46 9.15
C TYR A 235 17.94 3.67 8.05
N SER A 236 17.66 4.92 7.71
CA SER A 236 16.79 5.28 6.61
C SER A 236 17.32 6.48 5.84
N ASN A 237 17.30 6.40 4.52
CA ASN A 237 17.60 7.50 3.60
C ASN A 237 16.51 7.54 2.53
N VAL A 238 15.75 8.62 2.51
CA VAL A 238 14.64 8.85 1.60
C VAL A 238 14.89 10.12 0.82
N VAL A 239 14.94 10.01 -0.51
CA VAL A 239 15.19 11.13 -1.43
C VAL A 239 14.21 11.04 -2.59
N SER A 240 13.05 11.69 -2.47
CA SER A 240 11.98 11.62 -3.47
C SER A 240 12.37 12.21 -4.81
N THR A 241 13.17 13.28 -4.82
CA THR A 241 13.68 13.91 -6.05
C THR A 241 14.55 12.98 -6.90
N ASN A 242 15.13 11.97 -6.29
CA ASN A 242 15.98 10.97 -6.95
C ASN A 242 15.28 9.59 -7.04
N GLY A 243 14.05 9.47 -6.54
CA GLY A 243 13.33 8.20 -6.51
C GLY A 243 14.01 7.13 -5.66
N ILE A 244 14.54 7.47 -4.50
CA ILE A 244 15.32 6.56 -3.66
C ILE A 244 14.67 6.39 -2.29
N ILE A 245 14.51 5.12 -1.89
CA ILE A 245 14.24 4.71 -0.51
C ILE A 245 15.28 3.64 -0.14
N ASP A 246 16.13 3.92 0.85
CA ASP A 246 17.14 2.99 1.38
C ASP A 246 16.89 2.79 2.88
N ILE A 247 16.48 1.60 3.26
CA ILE A 247 16.13 1.22 4.63
C ILE A 247 17.00 0.03 5.05
N ASP A 248 17.66 0.14 6.19
CA ASP A 248 18.45 -0.92 6.77
C ASP A 248 18.03 -1.14 8.22
N ILE A 249 17.51 -2.34 8.53
CA ILE A 249 17.01 -2.68 9.86
C ILE A 249 17.83 -3.83 10.43
N VAL A 250 18.47 -3.55 11.56
CA VAL A 250 19.40 -4.47 12.24
C VAL A 250 18.75 -4.98 13.53
N GLY A 251 18.29 -6.23 13.51
CA GLY A 251 17.85 -6.94 14.70
C GLY A 251 18.99 -7.70 15.41
N TRP A 252 18.64 -8.52 16.39
CA TRP A 252 19.64 -9.30 17.15
C TRP A 252 20.35 -10.37 16.31
N PHE A 253 19.62 -11.08 15.45
CA PHE A 253 20.13 -12.21 14.65
C PHE A 253 19.85 -12.07 13.15
N LYS A 254 18.95 -11.18 12.77
CA LYS A 254 18.57 -10.90 11.39
C LYS A 254 18.74 -9.42 11.08
N ARG A 255 19.18 -9.13 9.87
CA ARG A 255 19.25 -7.78 9.31
C ARG A 255 18.63 -7.78 7.94
N LEU A 256 17.84 -6.77 7.64
CA LEU A 256 17.20 -6.58 6.37
C LEU A 256 17.60 -5.25 5.77
N LYS A 257 18.21 -5.30 4.59
CA LYS A 257 18.54 -4.11 3.80
C LYS A 257 17.67 -4.06 2.58
N ILE A 258 16.98 -2.92 2.37
CA ILE A 258 16.00 -2.70 1.32
C ILE A 258 16.38 -1.44 0.57
N ILE A 259 16.53 -1.54 -0.75
CA ILE A 259 16.82 -0.39 -1.60
C ILE A 259 15.76 -0.36 -2.72
N GLY A 260 14.91 0.66 -2.70
CA GLY A 260 13.97 0.98 -3.77
C GLY A 260 14.52 2.11 -4.64
N ARG A 261 14.35 1.99 -5.96
CA ARG A 261 14.72 3.02 -6.93
C ARG A 261 13.68 3.11 -8.04
N CYS A 262 13.24 4.31 -8.36
CA CYS A 262 12.41 4.57 -9.54
C CYS A 262 12.85 5.87 -10.21
N ASP A 263 12.52 6.01 -11.49
CA ASP A 263 12.69 7.28 -12.20
C ASP A 263 11.55 8.23 -11.76
N PRO A 264 11.84 9.44 -11.25
CA PRO A 264 10.80 10.42 -10.89
C PRO A 264 9.84 10.77 -12.05
N SER A 265 10.27 10.60 -13.30
CA SER A 265 9.40 10.79 -14.48
C SER A 265 8.24 9.77 -14.56
N THR A 266 8.26 8.72 -13.74
CA THR A 266 7.21 7.70 -13.63
C THR A 266 6.21 7.99 -12.50
N TYR A 267 6.32 9.13 -11.82
CA TYR A 267 5.42 9.51 -10.75
C TYR A 267 4.05 9.91 -11.27
N PHE A 268 3.02 9.49 -10.55
CA PHE A 268 1.68 10.03 -10.60
C PHE A 268 1.26 10.41 -9.19
N SER A 269 0.49 11.50 -9.06
CA SER A 269 0.06 12.01 -7.76
C SER A 269 -1.39 11.61 -7.46
N PHE A 270 -1.74 11.60 -6.18
CA PHE A 270 -3.12 11.46 -5.72
C PHE A 270 -3.36 12.15 -4.38
N ALA A 271 -4.65 12.36 -4.09
CA ALA A 271 -5.06 13.00 -2.86
C ALA A 271 -4.95 12.04 -1.66
N ALA A 272 -4.59 12.58 -0.49
CA ALA A 272 -4.58 11.84 0.76
C ALA A 272 -5.65 12.36 1.75
N PRO A 273 -6.22 11.46 2.58
CA PRO A 273 -7.24 11.83 3.54
C PRO A 273 -6.63 12.48 4.79
N LEU A 274 -6.74 13.79 4.90
CA LEU A 274 -6.38 14.55 6.10
C LEU A 274 -7.60 14.77 6.99
N ASN A 275 -7.38 15.27 8.21
CA ASN A 275 -8.45 15.51 9.18
C ASN A 275 -9.56 16.46 8.70
N THR A 276 -9.25 17.33 7.74
CA THR A 276 -10.16 18.35 7.21
C THR A 276 -10.75 18.01 5.85
N GLY A 277 -10.35 16.90 5.25
CA GLY A 277 -10.74 16.47 3.92
C GLY A 277 -9.58 15.89 3.14
N HIS A 278 -9.80 15.65 1.85
CA HIS A 278 -8.77 15.12 0.97
C HIS A 278 -7.86 16.25 0.45
N ALA A 279 -6.55 16.13 0.70
CA ALA A 279 -5.55 17.07 0.19
C ALA A 279 -5.04 16.58 -1.17
N PRO A 280 -5.22 17.37 -2.25
CA PRO A 280 -4.72 16.99 -3.58
C PRO A 280 -3.19 16.96 -3.58
N ASP A 281 -2.62 16.17 -4.48
CA ASP A 281 -1.16 16.06 -4.72
C ASP A 281 -0.32 15.86 -3.45
N TYR A 282 -0.91 15.21 -2.45
CA TYR A 282 -0.23 14.96 -1.18
C TYR A 282 0.80 13.84 -1.30
N THR A 283 0.59 12.94 -2.23
CA THR A 283 1.37 11.72 -2.41
C THR A 283 1.74 11.54 -3.86
N VAL A 284 2.95 11.04 -4.11
CA VAL A 284 3.38 10.56 -5.42
C VAL A 284 3.75 9.09 -5.34
N GLN A 285 3.42 8.35 -6.41
CA GLN A 285 3.66 6.92 -6.50
C GLN A 285 4.22 6.55 -7.87
N SER A 286 5.05 5.50 -7.89
CA SER A 286 5.52 4.83 -9.11
C SER A 286 5.26 3.33 -9.02
N TYR A 287 4.92 2.70 -10.15
CA TYR A 287 4.85 1.25 -10.30
C TYR A 287 5.99 0.66 -11.12
N ALA A 288 6.97 1.49 -11.44
CA ALA A 288 8.15 1.09 -12.21
C ALA A 288 9.42 0.99 -11.34
N ALA A 289 9.27 0.77 -10.03
CA ALA A 289 10.40 0.71 -9.14
C ALA A 289 11.15 -0.62 -9.22
N ASP A 290 12.48 -0.53 -9.15
CA ASP A 290 13.39 -1.62 -8.87
C ASP A 290 13.62 -1.70 -7.37
N ILE A 291 13.38 -2.87 -6.78
CA ILE A 291 13.53 -3.07 -5.33
C ILE A 291 14.48 -4.22 -5.09
N THR A 292 15.58 -3.95 -4.40
CA THR A 292 16.55 -4.96 -3.93
C THR A 292 16.33 -5.21 -2.45
N VAL A 293 16.24 -6.47 -2.07
CA VAL A 293 16.18 -6.92 -0.67
C VAL A 293 17.36 -7.83 -0.39
N GLU A 294 18.13 -7.54 0.66
CA GLU A 294 19.21 -8.39 1.15
C GLU A 294 18.94 -8.80 2.58
N VAL A 295 18.99 -10.10 2.85
CA VAL A 295 18.84 -10.69 4.18
C VAL A 295 20.21 -11.12 4.70
N PHE A 296 20.49 -10.74 5.94
CA PHE A 296 21.71 -11.16 6.63
C PHE A 296 21.33 -11.83 7.94
N GLU A 297 22.12 -12.84 8.30
CA GLU A 297 22.01 -13.56 9.57
C GLU A 297 23.34 -13.59 10.31
N ARG A 298 23.27 -13.79 11.63
CA ARG A 298 24.43 -14.05 12.48
C ARG A 298 24.07 -15.05 13.58
N SER A 299 25.03 -15.87 13.96
CA SER A 299 24.84 -16.90 14.98
C SER A 299 24.85 -16.32 16.41
N TRP A 300 25.58 -15.22 16.64
CA TRP A 300 25.70 -14.53 17.92
C TRP A 300 25.61 -13.02 17.74
N PRO A 301 25.08 -12.28 18.73
CA PRO A 301 24.93 -10.82 18.63
C PRO A 301 26.20 -10.06 18.31
N TRP A 302 27.37 -10.64 18.55
CA TRP A 302 28.69 -10.04 18.29
C TRP A 302 29.44 -10.65 17.11
N SER A 303 28.87 -11.65 16.44
CA SER A 303 29.50 -12.23 15.23
C SER A 303 29.25 -11.33 14.01
N GLY A 304 30.06 -11.50 12.99
CA GLY A 304 29.87 -10.85 11.70
C GLY A 304 28.56 -11.25 11.03
N TRP A 305 28.03 -10.39 10.19
CA TRP A 305 26.85 -10.65 9.37
C TRP A 305 27.22 -11.45 8.13
N THR A 306 26.44 -12.49 7.84
CA THR A 306 26.54 -13.26 6.61
C THR A 306 25.28 -13.02 5.79
N ARG A 307 25.42 -12.58 4.52
CA ARG A 307 24.28 -12.47 3.62
C ARG A 307 23.81 -13.86 3.22
N VAL A 308 22.56 -14.18 3.54
CA VAL A 308 21.95 -15.50 3.28
C VAL A 308 21.01 -15.46 2.09
N GLU A 309 20.46 -14.28 1.76
CA GLU A 309 19.51 -14.13 0.65
C GLU A 309 19.69 -12.75 -0.01
N LYS A 310 19.49 -12.69 -1.33
CA LYS A 310 19.37 -11.46 -2.11
C LYS A 310 18.31 -11.66 -3.19
N GLU A 311 17.36 -10.73 -3.26
CA GLU A 311 16.34 -10.69 -4.31
C GLU A 311 16.31 -9.31 -4.97
N ASP A 312 16.19 -9.33 -6.29
CA ASP A 312 16.03 -8.13 -7.11
C ASP A 312 14.66 -8.19 -7.80
N PHE A 313 13.76 -7.32 -7.39
CA PHE A 313 12.39 -7.22 -7.91
C PHE A 313 12.30 -6.07 -8.92
N LYS A 314 11.40 -6.25 -9.89
CA LYS A 314 11.04 -5.25 -10.90
C LYS A 314 9.56 -4.87 -10.76
N GLU A 315 9.18 -3.72 -11.28
CA GLU A 315 7.79 -3.27 -11.34
C GLU A 315 7.15 -3.15 -9.95
N GLY A 316 7.96 -2.80 -8.94
CA GLY A 316 7.49 -2.56 -7.58
C GLY A 316 6.68 -1.27 -7.47
N GLY A 317 5.76 -1.21 -6.50
CA GLY A 317 5.14 0.02 -6.04
C GLY A 317 6.06 0.74 -5.07
N MET A 318 6.22 2.04 -5.26
CA MET A 318 7.02 2.93 -4.40
C MET A 318 6.32 4.28 -4.26
N GLU A 319 6.18 4.76 -3.03
CA GLU A 319 5.37 5.94 -2.71
C GLU A 319 6.08 6.85 -1.72
N PHE A 320 5.91 8.15 -1.94
CA PHE A 320 6.37 9.22 -1.05
C PHE A 320 5.17 10.12 -0.73
N GLY A 321 4.90 10.34 0.55
CA GLY A 321 3.76 11.15 0.97
C GLY A 321 4.12 12.25 1.97
N GLY A 322 3.40 13.36 1.89
CA GLY A 322 3.58 14.53 2.74
C GLY A 322 4.97 15.15 2.62
N GLU A 323 5.62 15.40 3.74
CA GLU A 323 6.97 15.99 3.81
C GLU A 323 8.08 15.07 3.25
N ALA A 324 7.80 13.77 3.01
CA ALA A 324 8.74 12.88 2.32
C ALA A 324 8.77 13.13 0.81
N TYR A 325 7.78 13.80 0.27
CA TYR A 325 7.74 14.27 -1.11
C TYR A 325 8.18 15.73 -1.17
N GLU A 326 9.39 15.96 -1.65
CA GLU A 326 9.89 17.30 -1.92
C GLU A 326 9.22 17.84 -3.18
N ARG A 327 8.28 18.76 -3.01
CA ARG A 327 7.65 19.48 -4.13
C ARG A 327 8.66 20.48 -4.69
N HIS A 328 8.91 20.44 -5.99
CA HIS A 328 9.53 21.57 -6.66
C HIS A 328 8.50 22.71 -6.67
N GLU A 329 8.73 23.75 -5.87
CA GLU A 329 8.01 25.02 -6.04
C GLU A 329 8.35 25.53 -7.45
N GLU A 330 7.37 25.54 -8.35
CA GLU A 330 7.49 26.18 -9.66
C GLU A 330 7.41 27.70 -9.53
#